data_3b08f9a2411fa733fa434d0604d26074
#
_entry.id   3b08f9a2411fa733fa434d0604d26074
#
_cell.length_a   1.000
_cell.length_b   1.000
_cell.length_c   1.000
_cell.angle_alpha   90.00
_cell.angle_beta   90.00
_cell.angle_gamma   90.00
#
_symmetry.space_group_name_H-M   'P 1'
#
loop_
_entity.id
_entity.type
_entity.pdbx_description
1 polymer ?
#
loop_
_entity_poly.entity_id
_entity_poly.type
_entity_poly.pdbx_seq_one_letter_code
_entity_poly.pdbx_strand_id
1 'polypeptide(L)'
;MTDYYQTLGVGETAGPDEIKKAYRSLANKHHPDKGGDQAKFKDISVAYENLSDPQKKAESDQQRKDGGMPGGGFNFNAGPGFDPFGAGNPFGDIFGHVRGVRRNRDLNIQCQVTLLDSYLGKQLEANYTLPSGRNQNVAINVPPGITHGDTIRYTGLGDDSNRQAPRGNLNVTIVVVPDAKFSRNGDDLYTTVNITPIEAMIGCRKTIRTITGSTIDLEIRAGVESGVEFASHGNGFPNVNTGVKGRFVSVVNIRTPLVTNPILIEELRRLNDAINQTS
;
A
#
# COMPACT_ATOMS: atom_id res chain seq x y z
N MET A 1 -46.22 21.18 10.09
CA MET A 1 -46.16 20.15 9.01
C MET A 1 -44.76 20.13 8.44
N THR A 2 -44.06 19.04 8.60
CA THR A 2 -42.67 18.93 8.08
C THR A 2 -42.82 18.55 6.59
N ASP A 3 -42.53 19.47 5.70
CA ASP A 3 -42.51 19.20 4.27
C ASP A 3 -41.21 18.47 3.91
N TYR A 4 -41.31 17.20 3.52
CA TYR A 4 -40.15 16.36 3.19
C TYR A 4 -39.32 16.93 2.05
N TYR A 5 -39.98 17.59 1.06
CA TYR A 5 -39.29 18.26 -0.04
C TYR A 5 -38.50 19.48 0.44
N GLN A 6 -39.10 20.28 1.34
CA GLN A 6 -38.39 21.41 1.95
C GLN A 6 -37.24 20.95 2.86
N THR A 7 -37.41 19.84 3.59
CA THR A 7 -36.38 19.26 4.45
C THR A 7 -35.14 18.84 3.66
N LEU A 8 -35.36 18.29 2.45
CA LEU A 8 -34.27 17.91 1.54
C LEU A 8 -33.82 19.06 0.63
N GLY A 9 -34.53 20.19 0.60
CA GLY A 9 -34.22 21.34 -0.26
C GLY A 9 -34.38 21.03 -1.75
N VAL A 10 -35.37 20.18 -2.11
CA VAL A 10 -35.65 19.78 -3.49
C VAL A 10 -37.06 20.21 -3.91
N GLY A 11 -37.27 20.32 -5.19
CA GLY A 11 -38.62 20.63 -5.72
C GLY A 11 -39.56 19.43 -5.61
N GLU A 12 -40.90 19.72 -5.60
CA GLU A 12 -41.95 18.66 -5.53
C GLU A 12 -41.91 17.70 -6.73
N THR A 13 -41.37 18.15 -7.86
CA THR A 13 -41.18 17.36 -9.08
C THR A 13 -39.86 16.66 -9.17
N ALA A 14 -39.04 16.72 -8.09
CA ALA A 14 -37.71 16.13 -8.07
C ALA A 14 -37.71 14.63 -8.36
N GLY A 15 -36.83 14.21 -9.22
CA GLY A 15 -36.63 12.80 -9.57
C GLY A 15 -35.84 12.04 -8.50
N PRO A 16 -35.85 10.69 -8.55
CA PRO A 16 -35.16 9.84 -7.55
C PRO A 16 -33.65 10.17 -7.40
N ASP A 17 -32.98 10.51 -8.49
CA ASP A 17 -31.55 10.83 -8.47
C ASP A 17 -31.26 12.17 -7.78
N GLU A 18 -32.16 13.14 -7.96
CA GLU A 18 -32.06 14.47 -7.34
C GLU A 18 -32.31 14.39 -5.83
N ILE A 19 -33.35 13.64 -5.41
CA ILE A 19 -33.65 13.34 -4.00
C ILE A 19 -32.46 12.67 -3.34
N LYS A 20 -31.85 11.67 -4.00
CA LYS A 20 -30.69 10.95 -3.51
C LYS A 20 -29.44 11.83 -3.39
N LYS A 21 -29.23 12.72 -4.35
CA LYS A 21 -28.10 13.68 -4.33
C LYS A 21 -28.23 14.68 -3.19
N ALA A 22 -29.44 15.25 -3.01
CA ALA A 22 -29.74 16.18 -1.93
C ALA A 22 -29.52 15.53 -0.55
N TYR A 23 -30.05 14.32 -0.35
CA TYR A 23 -29.86 13.55 0.88
C TYR A 23 -28.36 13.33 1.20
N ARG A 24 -27.56 12.85 0.23
CA ARG A 24 -26.13 12.63 0.46
C ARG A 24 -25.38 13.89 0.89
N SER A 25 -25.72 15.02 0.28
CA SER A 25 -25.11 16.31 0.62
C SER A 25 -25.45 16.75 2.05
N LEU A 26 -26.73 16.67 2.42
CA LEU A 26 -27.21 17.08 3.74
C LEU A 26 -26.78 16.11 4.83
N ALA A 27 -26.81 14.80 4.58
CA ALA A 27 -26.37 13.77 5.50
C ALA A 27 -24.87 13.90 5.84
N ASN A 28 -24.04 14.22 4.84
CA ASN A 28 -22.60 14.45 5.06
C ASN A 28 -22.33 15.74 5.86
N LYS A 29 -23.16 16.77 5.67
CA LYS A 29 -23.06 18.06 6.38
C LYS A 29 -23.50 17.97 7.84
N HIS A 30 -24.53 17.16 8.13
CA HIS A 30 -25.12 17.03 9.45
C HIS A 30 -24.82 15.70 10.15
N HIS A 31 -23.78 14.98 9.68
CA HIS A 31 -23.34 13.70 10.29
C HIS A 31 -22.90 13.90 11.74
N PRO A 32 -23.37 13.09 12.70
CA PRO A 32 -23.03 13.22 14.12
C PRO A 32 -21.52 13.10 14.38
N ASP A 33 -20.81 12.20 13.67
CA ASP A 33 -19.34 12.03 13.82
C ASP A 33 -18.52 13.23 13.33
N LYS A 34 -19.14 14.13 12.57
CA LYS A 34 -18.53 15.39 12.08
C LYS A 34 -18.99 16.62 12.87
N GLY A 35 -19.64 16.42 14.03
CA GLY A 35 -20.17 17.49 14.86
C GLY A 35 -21.45 18.13 14.32
N GLY A 36 -22.18 17.43 13.43
CA GLY A 36 -23.45 17.88 12.88
C GLY A 36 -24.61 17.74 13.87
N ASP A 37 -25.71 18.46 13.57
CA ASP A 37 -26.94 18.47 14.37
C ASP A 37 -27.71 17.16 14.19
N GLN A 38 -27.79 16.37 15.27
CA GLN A 38 -28.46 15.07 15.30
C GLN A 38 -29.98 15.17 15.01
N ALA A 39 -30.64 16.24 15.43
CA ALA A 39 -32.06 16.45 15.16
C ALA A 39 -32.30 16.68 13.66
N LYS A 40 -31.49 17.54 13.03
CA LYS A 40 -31.55 17.78 11.59
C LYS A 40 -31.21 16.54 10.79
N PHE A 41 -30.23 15.76 11.21
CA PHE A 41 -29.89 14.50 10.57
C PHE A 41 -31.06 13.51 10.58
N LYS A 42 -31.80 13.43 11.68
CA LYS A 42 -33.00 12.61 11.81
C LYS A 42 -34.09 13.07 10.85
N ASP A 43 -34.37 14.38 10.77
CA ASP A 43 -35.38 14.93 9.89
C ASP A 43 -35.06 14.69 8.41
N ILE A 44 -33.80 14.86 8.03
CA ILE A 44 -33.27 14.59 6.68
C ILE A 44 -33.44 13.11 6.33
N SER A 45 -33.18 12.21 7.26
CA SER A 45 -33.32 10.76 7.07
C SER A 45 -34.78 10.35 6.87
N VAL A 46 -35.68 10.87 7.68
CA VAL A 46 -37.15 10.63 7.56
C VAL A 46 -37.67 11.15 6.23
N ALA A 47 -37.24 12.35 5.81
CA ALA A 47 -37.67 12.94 4.54
C ALA A 47 -37.22 12.10 3.34
N TYR A 48 -35.96 11.59 3.39
CA TYR A 48 -35.45 10.72 2.35
C TYR A 48 -36.21 9.37 2.29
N GLU A 49 -36.50 8.76 3.44
CA GLU A 49 -37.24 7.51 3.51
C GLU A 49 -38.61 7.62 2.81
N ASN A 50 -39.32 8.72 3.02
CA ASN A 50 -40.65 8.90 2.46
C ASN A 50 -40.62 9.28 0.97
N LEU A 51 -39.56 9.93 0.49
CA LEU A 51 -39.46 10.38 -0.90
C LEU A 51 -38.68 9.43 -1.81
N SER A 52 -37.90 8.49 -1.25
CA SER A 52 -37.09 7.55 -2.05
C SER A 52 -37.88 6.34 -2.56
N ASP A 53 -38.96 5.97 -1.87
CA ASP A 53 -39.85 4.88 -2.26
C ASP A 53 -41.00 5.44 -3.10
N PRO A 54 -41.20 4.97 -4.34
CA PRO A 54 -42.28 5.46 -5.21
C PRO A 54 -43.68 5.31 -4.60
N GLN A 55 -43.94 4.27 -3.80
CA GLN A 55 -45.23 4.05 -3.16
C GLN A 55 -45.44 5.03 -2.01
N LYS A 56 -44.46 5.18 -1.10
CA LYS A 56 -44.49 6.12 0.01
C LYS A 56 -44.57 7.58 -0.50
N LYS A 57 -43.84 7.88 -1.56
CA LYS A 57 -43.91 9.20 -2.23
C LYS A 57 -45.31 9.49 -2.73
N ALA A 58 -45.92 8.53 -3.43
CA ALA A 58 -47.30 8.69 -3.96
C ALA A 58 -48.32 8.85 -2.81
N GLU A 59 -48.20 8.09 -1.73
CA GLU A 59 -49.06 8.22 -0.55
C GLU A 59 -48.90 9.59 0.13
N SER A 60 -47.65 10.06 0.29
CA SER A 60 -47.34 11.37 0.85
C SER A 60 -47.89 12.51 0.00
N ASP A 61 -47.77 12.40 -1.34
CA ASP A 61 -48.27 13.37 -2.31
C ASP A 61 -49.82 13.39 -2.34
N GLN A 62 -50.45 12.24 -2.14
CA GLN A 62 -51.90 12.11 -2.10
C GLN A 62 -52.48 12.67 -0.79
N GLN A 63 -51.88 12.40 0.37
CA GLN A 63 -52.26 12.97 1.65
C GLN A 63 -52.11 14.49 1.70
N ARG A 64 -51.13 15.05 0.97
CA ARG A 64 -50.98 16.50 0.78
C ARG A 64 -52.12 17.12 0.01
N LYS A 65 -52.64 16.45 -1.04
CA LYS A 65 -53.75 16.94 -1.88
C LYS A 65 -55.09 16.90 -1.17
N ASP A 66 -55.30 15.91 -0.30
CA ASP A 66 -56.58 15.70 0.39
C ASP A 66 -56.70 16.48 1.71
N GLY A 67 -55.75 17.34 2.07
CA GLY A 67 -55.79 18.21 3.25
C GLY A 67 -55.87 17.46 4.59
N GLY A 68 -55.60 16.15 4.58
CA GLY A 68 -55.69 15.27 5.76
C GLY A 68 -54.45 15.31 6.63
N MET A 69 -54.68 15.37 7.94
CA MET A 69 -53.59 15.17 8.95
C MET A 69 -52.93 13.80 8.80
N PRO A 70 -51.61 13.70 8.74
CA PRO A 70 -50.94 12.42 8.75
C PRO A 70 -50.95 11.84 10.18
N GLY A 71 -51.97 11.04 10.46
CA GLY A 71 -52.08 10.27 11.66
C GLY A 71 -51.68 8.81 11.47
N GLY A 72 -50.43 8.56 11.27
CA GLY A 72 -49.85 7.22 11.21
C GLY A 72 -48.43 7.26 11.74
N GLY A 73 -48.36 7.44 13.10
CA GLY A 73 -47.06 7.44 13.78
C GLY A 73 -46.42 6.06 13.73
N PHE A 74 -45.39 5.93 12.92
CA PHE A 74 -44.38 4.89 13.21
C PHE A 74 -43.66 5.31 14.49
N ASN A 75 -43.98 4.60 15.57
CA ASN A 75 -43.38 4.80 16.86
C ASN A 75 -41.92 4.36 16.81
N PHE A 76 -41.04 5.29 16.47
CA PHE A 76 -39.59 5.10 16.54
C PHE A 76 -39.18 5.24 18.03
N ASN A 77 -39.38 4.18 18.80
CA ASN A 77 -38.83 4.09 20.16
C ASN A 77 -37.34 3.75 20.03
N ALA A 78 -36.51 4.77 19.71
CA ALA A 78 -35.06 4.66 19.75
C ALA A 78 -34.61 4.56 21.20
N GLY A 79 -34.42 3.34 21.71
CA GLY A 79 -33.69 3.07 22.93
C GLY A 79 -32.22 3.55 22.83
N PRO A 80 -31.53 3.72 23.98
CA PRO A 80 -30.12 4.08 23.97
C PRO A 80 -29.29 2.94 23.36
N GLY A 81 -28.85 3.14 22.13
CA GLY A 81 -28.10 2.14 21.33
C GLY A 81 -28.48 2.11 19.86
N PHE A 82 -29.30 3.04 19.36
CA PHE A 82 -29.65 3.13 17.95
C PHE A 82 -28.43 3.62 17.13
N ASP A 83 -27.79 2.68 16.47
CA ASP A 83 -26.75 2.96 15.46
C ASP A 83 -27.41 3.02 14.06
N PRO A 84 -27.48 4.20 13.43
CA PRO A 84 -28.10 4.36 12.11
C PRO A 84 -27.36 3.61 10.99
N PHE A 85 -26.19 3.03 11.25
CA PHE A 85 -25.37 2.26 10.34
C PHE A 85 -25.03 0.84 10.84
N GLY A 86 -25.57 0.41 12.00
CA GLY A 86 -25.32 -0.91 12.58
C GLY A 86 -26.13 -2.05 11.95
N ALA A 87 -25.72 -3.29 12.19
CA ALA A 87 -26.25 -4.54 11.61
C ALA A 87 -27.69 -4.91 11.99
N GLY A 88 -28.52 -3.98 12.48
CA GLY A 88 -29.94 -4.16 12.79
C GLY A 88 -30.82 -3.01 12.26
N ASN A 89 -30.31 -2.21 11.37
CA ASN A 89 -30.98 -1.01 10.87
C ASN A 89 -31.82 -1.30 9.64
N PRO A 90 -33.12 -0.89 9.57
CA PRO A 90 -33.91 -0.97 8.34
C PRO A 90 -33.26 -0.24 7.16
N PHE A 91 -32.33 0.71 7.42
CA PHE A 91 -31.51 1.34 6.40
C PHE A 91 -30.38 0.43 5.88
N GLY A 92 -29.85 -0.48 6.69
CA GLY A 92 -28.87 -1.49 6.24
C GLY A 92 -29.46 -2.37 5.14
N ASP A 93 -30.74 -2.69 5.22
CA ASP A 93 -31.45 -3.48 4.19
C ASP A 93 -31.73 -2.68 2.92
N ILE A 94 -32.04 -1.38 3.02
CA ILE A 94 -32.30 -0.54 1.83
C ILE A 94 -30.99 -0.23 1.08
N PHE A 95 -29.87 -0.03 1.78
CA PHE A 95 -28.55 0.13 1.16
C PHE A 95 -27.87 -1.21 0.89
N GLY A 96 -28.20 -2.26 1.62
CA GLY A 96 -27.76 -3.63 1.37
C GLY A 96 -28.43 -4.26 0.15
N HIS A 97 -29.60 -3.77 -0.29
CA HIS A 97 -30.29 -4.20 -1.51
C HIS A 97 -29.83 -3.49 -2.80
N VAL A 98 -28.90 -2.54 -2.75
CA VAL A 98 -27.94 -2.48 -3.85
C VAL A 98 -27.17 -3.79 -3.74
N ARG A 99 -27.72 -4.84 -4.36
CA ARG A 99 -27.02 -6.09 -4.62
C ARG A 99 -25.69 -5.73 -5.28
N GLY A 100 -24.69 -5.42 -4.45
CA GLY A 100 -23.33 -5.46 -4.89
C GLY A 100 -23.23 -6.82 -5.55
N VAL A 101 -23.02 -6.85 -6.84
CA VAL A 101 -22.80 -8.09 -7.59
C VAL A 101 -21.89 -8.90 -6.71
N ARG A 102 -22.38 -10.02 -6.12
CA ARG A 102 -21.59 -10.86 -5.22
C ARG A 102 -20.38 -11.29 -6.04
N ARG A 103 -19.27 -10.58 -5.87
CA ARG A 103 -18.02 -10.95 -6.51
C ARG A 103 -17.41 -12.13 -5.74
N ASN A 104 -16.76 -13.00 -6.45
CA ASN A 104 -15.88 -13.97 -5.84
C ASN A 104 -14.75 -13.26 -5.08
N ARG A 105 -14.16 -13.94 -4.10
CA ARG A 105 -13.09 -13.39 -3.26
C ARG A 105 -11.81 -13.16 -4.05
N ASP A 106 -11.06 -12.14 -3.65
CA ASP A 106 -9.69 -11.98 -4.15
C ASP A 106 -8.78 -13.07 -3.54
N LEU A 107 -7.84 -13.58 -4.33
CA LEU A 107 -6.83 -14.52 -3.87
C LEU A 107 -5.51 -13.77 -3.65
N ASN A 108 -4.78 -14.16 -2.61
CA ASN A 108 -3.48 -13.59 -2.31
C ASN A 108 -2.43 -14.70 -2.39
N ILE A 109 -1.39 -14.49 -3.18
CA ILE A 109 -0.21 -15.37 -3.26
C ILE A 109 1.06 -14.55 -3.04
N GLN A 110 2.14 -15.24 -2.65
CA GLN A 110 3.46 -14.65 -2.53
C GLN A 110 4.36 -15.15 -3.63
N CYS A 111 5.15 -14.26 -4.21
CA CYS A 111 6.15 -14.57 -5.21
C CYS A 111 7.53 -14.13 -4.71
N GLN A 112 8.45 -15.09 -4.56
CA GLN A 112 9.82 -14.80 -4.15
C GLN A 112 10.67 -14.43 -5.37
N VAL A 113 11.43 -13.34 -5.22
CA VAL A 113 12.38 -12.85 -6.22
C VAL A 113 13.72 -12.54 -5.56
N THR A 114 14.81 -12.66 -6.30
CA THR A 114 16.13 -12.24 -5.82
C THR A 114 16.26 -10.71 -5.85
N LEU A 115 17.24 -10.16 -5.14
CA LEU A 115 17.54 -8.74 -5.19
C LEU A 115 17.92 -8.30 -6.62
N LEU A 116 18.62 -9.16 -7.38
CA LEU A 116 18.94 -8.94 -8.79
C LEU A 116 17.69 -8.92 -9.67
N ASP A 117 16.75 -9.85 -9.44
CA ASP A 117 15.49 -9.88 -10.18
C ASP A 117 14.67 -8.60 -9.93
N SER A 118 14.66 -8.10 -8.68
CA SER A 118 14.00 -6.83 -8.35
C SER A 118 14.70 -5.60 -8.95
N TYR A 119 16.02 -5.70 -9.21
CA TYR A 119 16.79 -4.64 -9.87
C TYR A 119 16.53 -4.56 -11.37
N LEU A 120 16.57 -5.72 -12.05
CA LEU A 120 16.43 -5.79 -13.51
C LEU A 120 14.98 -5.87 -13.99
N GLY A 121 14.07 -6.27 -13.10
CA GLY A 121 12.77 -6.78 -13.48
C GLY A 121 12.87 -8.20 -14.02
N LYS A 122 11.77 -8.95 -13.93
CA LYS A 122 11.71 -10.35 -14.37
C LYS A 122 10.29 -10.78 -14.69
N GLN A 123 10.15 -11.60 -15.71
CA GLN A 123 8.91 -12.32 -15.95
C GLN A 123 9.01 -13.73 -15.35
N LEU A 124 8.02 -14.08 -14.53
CA LEU A 124 7.94 -15.38 -13.84
C LEU A 124 6.60 -16.03 -14.18
N GLU A 125 6.57 -17.36 -14.18
CA GLU A 125 5.33 -18.12 -14.25
C GLU A 125 4.99 -18.68 -12.86
N ALA A 126 3.78 -18.42 -12.39
CA ALA A 126 3.28 -18.98 -11.15
C ALA A 126 2.08 -19.90 -11.42
N ASN A 127 2.12 -21.07 -10.83
CA ASN A 127 1.01 -22.04 -10.81
C ASN A 127 0.32 -21.96 -9.47
N TYR A 128 -0.99 -21.79 -9.47
CA TYR A 128 -1.79 -21.79 -8.24
C TYR A 128 -3.10 -22.54 -8.45
N THR A 129 -3.65 -23.07 -7.37
CA THR A 129 -4.90 -23.82 -7.38
C THR A 129 -6.04 -22.89 -6.96
N LEU A 130 -7.05 -22.81 -7.79
CA LEU A 130 -8.28 -22.08 -7.50
C LEU A 130 -9.13 -22.83 -6.46
N PRO A 131 -10.01 -22.16 -5.70
CA PRO A 131 -10.94 -22.79 -4.78
C PRO A 131 -11.88 -23.80 -5.44
N SER A 132 -12.12 -23.68 -6.74
CA SER A 132 -12.84 -24.68 -7.55
C SER A 132 -12.06 -25.97 -7.80
N GLY A 133 -10.79 -26.08 -7.34
CA GLY A 133 -9.89 -27.21 -7.58
C GLY A 133 -9.14 -27.17 -8.92
N ARG A 134 -9.33 -26.15 -9.74
CA ARG A 134 -8.61 -26.01 -11.01
C ARG A 134 -7.23 -25.38 -10.80
N ASN A 135 -6.22 -25.93 -11.49
CA ASN A 135 -4.90 -25.29 -11.56
C ASN A 135 -4.91 -24.19 -12.62
N GLN A 136 -4.32 -23.08 -12.29
CA GLN A 136 -4.16 -21.94 -13.21
C GLN A 136 -2.72 -21.45 -13.23
N ASN A 137 -2.25 -21.12 -14.44
CA ASN A 137 -0.97 -20.47 -14.68
C ASN A 137 -1.19 -18.98 -14.87
N VAL A 138 -0.27 -18.19 -14.32
CA VAL A 138 -0.22 -16.74 -14.54
C VAL A 138 1.22 -16.31 -14.79
N ALA A 139 1.43 -15.49 -15.82
CA ALA A 139 2.68 -14.80 -16.04
C ALA A 139 2.73 -13.56 -15.15
N ILE A 140 3.65 -13.55 -14.18
CA ILE A 140 3.89 -12.43 -13.28
C ILE A 140 4.99 -11.57 -13.88
N ASN A 141 4.65 -10.35 -14.26
CA ASN A 141 5.63 -9.37 -14.72
C ASN A 141 6.08 -8.50 -13.55
N VAL A 142 7.29 -8.77 -13.05
CA VAL A 142 7.93 -8.03 -11.96
C VAL A 142 8.64 -6.83 -12.57
N PRO A 143 8.19 -5.60 -12.33
CA PRO A 143 8.84 -4.41 -12.87
C PRO A 143 10.19 -4.16 -12.19
N PRO A 144 11.18 -3.55 -12.89
CA PRO A 144 12.44 -3.15 -12.29
C PRO A 144 12.20 -2.10 -11.20
N GLY A 145 12.91 -2.23 -10.08
CA GLY A 145 12.77 -1.33 -8.94
C GLY A 145 11.70 -1.71 -7.93
N ILE A 146 10.95 -2.80 -8.15
CA ILE A 146 9.94 -3.27 -7.19
C ILE A 146 10.52 -3.48 -5.80
N THR A 147 9.71 -3.20 -4.77
CA THR A 147 10.12 -3.28 -3.36
C THR A 147 9.54 -4.52 -2.68
N HIS A 148 10.20 -4.97 -1.62
CA HIS A 148 9.66 -6.05 -0.78
C HIS A 148 8.31 -5.63 -0.18
N GLY A 149 7.30 -6.48 -0.34
CA GLY A 149 5.93 -6.22 0.12
C GLY A 149 5.01 -5.56 -0.91
N ASP A 150 5.54 -5.08 -2.04
CA ASP A 150 4.71 -4.56 -3.12
C ASP A 150 3.76 -5.62 -3.66
N THR A 151 2.57 -5.19 -4.07
CA THR A 151 1.53 -6.11 -4.55
C THR A 151 1.13 -5.77 -5.97
N ILE A 152 1.22 -6.76 -6.86
CA ILE A 152 0.77 -6.69 -8.25
C ILE A 152 -0.61 -7.32 -8.33
N ARG A 153 -1.59 -6.60 -8.88
CA ARG A 153 -2.98 -7.05 -8.97
C ARG A 153 -3.32 -7.49 -10.39
N TYR A 154 -3.82 -8.71 -10.52
CA TYR A 154 -4.33 -9.26 -11.76
C TYR A 154 -5.85 -9.41 -11.69
N THR A 155 -6.57 -8.62 -12.48
CA THR A 155 -8.03 -8.58 -12.48
C THR A 155 -8.61 -9.86 -13.05
N GLY A 156 -9.62 -10.45 -12.35
CA GLY A 156 -10.35 -11.62 -12.81
C GLY A 156 -9.58 -12.94 -12.77
N LEU A 157 -8.44 -12.99 -12.07
CA LEU A 157 -7.65 -14.22 -11.86
C LEU A 157 -7.80 -14.79 -10.45
N GLY A 158 -8.70 -14.24 -9.61
CA GLY A 158 -9.01 -14.75 -8.28
C GLY A 158 -10.01 -15.90 -8.27
N ASP A 159 -10.69 -16.04 -7.12
CA ASP A 159 -11.69 -17.09 -6.84
C ASP A 159 -12.77 -17.16 -7.94
N ASP A 160 -13.15 -18.39 -8.28
CA ASP A 160 -14.15 -18.72 -9.30
C ASP A 160 -15.22 -19.71 -8.79
N SER A 161 -15.34 -19.84 -7.48
CA SER A 161 -16.25 -20.81 -6.83
C SER A 161 -17.70 -20.55 -7.20
N ASN A 162 -18.11 -19.29 -7.30
CA ASN A 162 -19.45 -18.93 -7.75
C ASN A 162 -19.43 -18.55 -9.24
N ARG A 163 -19.92 -19.46 -10.08
CA ARG A 163 -20.00 -19.26 -11.55
C ARG A 163 -20.99 -18.15 -11.98
N GLN A 164 -21.92 -17.76 -11.12
CA GLN A 164 -22.89 -16.71 -11.41
C GLN A 164 -22.38 -15.31 -11.06
N ALA A 165 -21.19 -15.22 -10.43
CA ALA A 165 -20.57 -13.97 -10.02
C ALA A 165 -19.26 -13.74 -10.79
N PRO A 166 -18.86 -12.49 -11.03
CA PRO A 166 -17.55 -12.18 -11.58
C PRO A 166 -16.45 -12.77 -10.71
N ARG A 167 -15.38 -13.26 -11.33
CA ARG A 167 -14.20 -13.74 -10.62
C ARG A 167 -13.59 -12.63 -9.76
N GLY A 168 -13.00 -13.02 -8.64
CA GLY A 168 -12.16 -12.14 -7.82
C GLY A 168 -10.86 -11.75 -8.55
N ASN A 169 -10.00 -11.00 -7.89
CA ASN A 169 -8.67 -10.67 -8.41
C ASN A 169 -7.61 -11.57 -7.76
N LEU A 170 -6.48 -11.67 -8.43
CA LEU A 170 -5.27 -12.28 -7.86
C LEU A 170 -4.32 -11.15 -7.45
N ASN A 171 -4.00 -11.09 -6.17
CA ASN A 171 -3.00 -10.18 -5.62
C ASN A 171 -1.70 -10.97 -5.40
N VAL A 172 -0.63 -10.57 -6.04
CA VAL A 172 0.68 -11.19 -5.94
C VAL A 172 1.58 -10.29 -5.13
N THR A 173 1.88 -10.66 -3.88
CA THR A 173 2.81 -9.92 -3.02
C THR A 173 4.24 -10.37 -3.31
N ILE A 174 5.11 -9.43 -3.63
CA ILE A 174 6.51 -9.70 -3.95
C ILE A 174 7.33 -9.79 -2.67
N VAL A 175 8.05 -10.88 -2.51
CA VAL A 175 8.98 -11.14 -1.41
C VAL A 175 10.40 -11.13 -1.96
N VAL A 176 11.13 -10.02 -1.74
CA VAL A 176 12.54 -9.93 -2.16
C VAL A 176 13.39 -10.67 -1.13
N VAL A 177 14.13 -11.67 -1.60
CA VAL A 177 15.06 -12.45 -0.78
C VAL A 177 16.31 -11.61 -0.51
N PRO A 178 16.79 -11.52 0.74
CA PRO A 178 18.03 -10.82 1.05
C PRO A 178 19.24 -11.36 0.28
N ASP A 179 20.11 -10.47 -0.17
CA ASP A 179 21.38 -10.83 -0.81
C ASP A 179 22.52 -10.82 0.22
N ALA A 180 23.53 -11.68 0.03
CA ALA A 180 24.65 -11.80 0.95
C ALA A 180 25.66 -10.63 0.88
N LYS A 181 25.71 -9.91 -0.24
CA LYS A 181 26.69 -8.85 -0.52
C LYS A 181 26.07 -7.47 -0.64
N PHE A 182 24.81 -7.43 -1.03
CA PHE A 182 24.12 -6.20 -1.34
C PHE A 182 22.91 -6.01 -0.45
N SER A 183 22.67 -4.78 -0.03
CA SER A 183 21.44 -4.37 0.65
C SER A 183 20.84 -3.15 -0.03
N ARG A 184 19.53 -3.02 0.04
CA ARG A 184 18.79 -1.91 -0.56
C ARG A 184 18.23 -1.01 0.53
N ASN A 185 18.37 0.30 0.34
CA ASN A 185 17.70 1.31 1.17
C ASN A 185 17.08 2.37 0.24
N GLY A 186 15.76 2.36 0.12
CA GLY A 186 15.06 3.14 -0.89
C GLY A 186 15.50 2.76 -2.31
N ASP A 187 16.02 3.72 -3.06
CA ASP A 187 16.58 3.50 -4.41
C ASP A 187 18.11 3.32 -4.38
N ASP A 188 18.74 3.42 -3.21
CA ASP A 188 20.19 3.22 -3.08
C ASP A 188 20.53 1.75 -2.86
N LEU A 189 21.62 1.30 -3.47
CA LEU A 189 22.18 -0.04 -3.36
C LEU A 189 23.48 0.03 -2.57
N TYR A 190 23.56 -0.68 -1.45
CA TYR A 190 24.70 -0.70 -0.56
C TYR A 190 25.51 -1.98 -0.72
N THR A 191 26.84 -1.85 -0.59
CA THR A 191 27.76 -2.96 -0.46
C THR A 191 28.88 -2.61 0.54
N THR A 192 29.52 -3.63 1.08
CA THR A 192 30.66 -3.45 2.00
C THR A 192 31.98 -3.74 1.29
N VAL A 193 32.94 -2.84 1.45
CA VAL A 193 34.30 -2.98 0.94
C VAL A 193 35.25 -3.22 2.10
N ASN A 194 35.79 -4.42 2.18
CA ASN A 194 36.74 -4.76 3.22
C ASN A 194 38.16 -4.33 2.83
N ILE A 195 38.82 -3.58 3.70
CA ILE A 195 40.23 -3.19 3.58
C ILE A 195 40.97 -3.54 4.86
N THR A 196 42.28 -3.67 4.76
CA THR A 196 43.14 -3.87 5.93
C THR A 196 43.46 -2.53 6.63
N PRO A 197 43.87 -2.53 7.92
CA PRO A 197 44.31 -1.31 8.59
C PRO A 197 45.44 -0.61 7.83
N ILE A 198 46.38 -1.37 7.26
CA ILE A 198 47.50 -0.81 6.47
C ILE A 198 46.97 -0.11 5.24
N GLU A 199 46.07 -0.73 4.48
CA GLU A 199 45.44 -0.09 3.34
C GLU A 199 44.65 1.17 3.71
N ALA A 200 44.04 1.18 4.90
CA ALA A 200 43.34 2.37 5.39
C ALA A 200 44.33 3.53 5.69
N MET A 201 45.51 3.20 6.25
CA MET A 201 46.54 4.18 6.58
C MET A 201 47.21 4.80 5.36
N ILE A 202 47.51 3.98 4.33
CA ILE A 202 48.29 4.44 3.17
C ILE A 202 47.40 4.78 1.96
N GLY A 203 46.12 4.39 1.98
CA GLY A 203 45.21 4.45 0.84
C GLY A 203 45.36 3.23 -0.08
N CYS A 204 44.36 2.96 -0.84
CA CYS A 204 44.36 1.84 -1.79
C CYS A 204 43.35 2.04 -2.94
N ARG A 205 43.48 1.21 -3.98
CA ARG A 205 42.48 1.07 -5.03
C ARG A 205 41.77 -0.28 -4.93
N LYS A 206 40.45 -0.29 -5.00
CA LYS A 206 39.64 -1.51 -4.97
C LYS A 206 38.69 -1.54 -6.17
N THR A 207 38.65 -2.65 -6.86
CA THR A 207 37.67 -2.92 -7.89
C THR A 207 36.47 -3.64 -7.30
N ILE A 208 35.30 -3.05 -7.36
CA ILE A 208 34.07 -3.55 -6.76
C ILE A 208 33.13 -4.03 -7.86
N ARG A 209 32.54 -5.20 -7.69
CA ARG A 209 31.48 -5.68 -8.59
C ARG A 209 30.14 -5.13 -8.16
N THR A 210 29.40 -4.57 -9.12
CA THR A 210 28.00 -4.18 -8.95
C THR A 210 27.08 -5.40 -8.96
N ILE A 211 25.81 -5.20 -8.62
CA ILE A 211 24.82 -6.28 -8.64
C ILE A 211 24.60 -6.88 -10.04
N THR A 212 24.84 -6.10 -11.08
CA THR A 212 24.75 -6.56 -12.49
C THR A 212 26.03 -7.25 -13.00
N GLY A 213 27.08 -7.31 -12.16
CA GLY A 213 28.37 -7.92 -12.51
C GLY A 213 29.38 -6.99 -13.17
N SER A 214 29.01 -5.76 -13.50
CA SER A 214 29.95 -4.72 -13.93
C SER A 214 30.87 -4.31 -12.77
N THR A 215 32.00 -3.68 -13.08
CA THR A 215 33.00 -3.26 -12.11
C THR A 215 33.08 -1.75 -11.99
N ILE A 216 33.35 -1.29 -10.76
CA ILE A 216 33.63 0.11 -10.42
C ILE A 216 34.97 0.15 -9.69
N ASP A 217 35.90 0.98 -10.15
CA ASP A 217 37.15 1.22 -9.44
C ASP A 217 36.96 2.32 -8.41
N LEU A 218 37.27 1.99 -7.17
CA LEU A 218 37.17 2.87 -6.02
C LEU A 218 38.58 3.25 -5.56
N GLU A 219 38.87 4.54 -5.54
CA GLU A 219 40.08 5.09 -4.96
C GLU A 219 39.82 5.52 -3.51
N ILE A 220 40.45 4.82 -2.58
CA ILE A 220 40.32 5.08 -1.15
C ILE A 220 41.55 5.87 -0.69
N ARG A 221 41.30 7.05 -0.14
CA ARG A 221 42.38 7.94 0.33
C ARG A 221 42.99 7.41 1.62
N ALA A 222 44.26 7.79 1.86
CA ALA A 222 44.95 7.50 3.11
C ALA A 222 44.21 8.17 4.28
N GLY A 223 44.24 7.47 5.44
CA GLY A 223 43.55 7.93 6.66
C GLY A 223 42.04 7.74 6.65
N VAL A 224 41.49 6.87 5.78
CA VAL A 224 40.06 6.59 5.77
C VAL A 224 39.63 5.85 7.03
N GLU A 225 38.47 6.21 7.58
CA GLU A 225 37.86 5.54 8.72
C GLU A 225 36.86 4.45 8.29
N SER A 226 36.60 3.50 9.19
CA SER A 226 35.54 2.50 8.96
C SER A 226 34.18 3.17 8.99
N GLY A 227 33.29 2.77 8.06
CA GLY A 227 31.97 3.36 7.91
C GLY A 227 31.90 4.51 6.91
N VAL A 228 33.03 4.98 6.36
CA VAL A 228 33.03 6.00 5.31
C VAL A 228 32.36 5.45 4.05
N GLU A 229 31.47 6.25 3.46
CA GLU A 229 30.67 5.89 2.30
C GLU A 229 31.22 6.54 1.02
N PHE A 230 31.34 5.75 -0.01
CA PHE A 230 31.65 6.22 -1.38
C PHE A 230 30.45 5.97 -2.27
N ALA A 231 29.86 7.02 -2.80
CA ALA A 231 28.66 6.94 -3.61
C ALA A 231 28.96 7.13 -5.11
N SER A 232 28.43 6.23 -5.92
CA SER A 232 28.42 6.34 -7.39
C SER A 232 26.98 6.54 -7.85
N HIS A 233 26.68 7.68 -8.47
CA HIS A 233 25.34 8.02 -8.94
C HIS A 233 24.93 7.20 -10.16
N GLY A 234 23.62 6.90 -10.28
CA GLY A 234 23.06 6.19 -11.44
C GLY A 234 23.33 4.67 -11.48
N ASN A 235 23.94 4.11 -10.41
CA ASN A 235 24.25 2.69 -10.29
C ASN A 235 23.43 1.98 -9.18
N GLY A 236 22.49 2.71 -8.52
CA GLY A 236 21.51 2.17 -7.58
C GLY A 236 20.29 1.58 -8.27
N PHE A 237 19.26 1.28 -7.49
CA PHE A 237 18.00 0.74 -7.98
C PHE A 237 17.26 1.76 -8.85
N PRO A 238 16.60 1.32 -9.92
CA PRO A 238 15.65 2.15 -10.63
C PRO A 238 14.43 2.38 -9.74
N ASN A 239 13.96 3.61 -9.68
CA ASN A 239 12.68 3.93 -9.03
C ASN A 239 11.54 3.39 -9.91
N VAL A 240 10.62 2.64 -9.33
CA VAL A 240 9.56 1.95 -10.06
C VAL A 240 8.62 2.90 -10.81
N ASN A 241 8.49 4.15 -10.34
CA ASN A 241 7.59 5.14 -10.93
C ASN A 241 8.27 6.05 -11.95
N THR A 242 9.52 6.46 -11.67
CA THR A 242 10.25 7.44 -12.48
C THR A 242 11.31 6.82 -13.39
N GLY A 243 11.75 5.60 -13.10
CA GLY A 243 12.86 4.94 -13.79
C GLY A 243 14.25 5.51 -13.45
N VAL A 244 14.32 6.58 -12.67
CA VAL A 244 15.59 7.20 -12.28
C VAL A 244 16.32 6.28 -11.31
N LYS A 245 17.61 6.04 -11.56
CA LYS A 245 18.43 5.20 -10.70
C LYS A 245 19.01 5.99 -9.53
N GLY A 246 18.96 5.38 -8.33
CA GLY A 246 19.63 5.87 -7.14
C GLY A 246 21.15 5.72 -7.18
N ARG A 247 21.76 5.72 -6.01
CA ARG A 247 23.21 5.62 -5.84
C ARG A 247 23.61 4.18 -5.55
N PHE A 248 24.82 3.81 -5.97
CA PHE A 248 25.53 2.66 -5.47
C PHE A 248 26.52 3.13 -4.40
N VAL A 249 26.31 2.69 -3.17
CA VAL A 249 27.06 3.14 -2.00
C VAL A 249 27.96 2.01 -1.51
N SER A 250 29.26 2.28 -1.47
CA SER A 250 30.29 1.36 -0.99
C SER A 250 30.74 1.81 0.39
N VAL A 251 30.44 1.02 1.41
CA VAL A 251 30.78 1.31 2.81
C VAL A 251 32.12 0.65 3.15
N VAL A 252 33.10 1.43 3.56
CA VAL A 252 34.41 0.91 3.98
C VAL A 252 34.27 0.18 5.31
N ASN A 253 34.79 -1.04 5.36
CA ASN A 253 34.90 -1.82 6.58
C ASN A 253 36.37 -2.23 6.78
N ILE A 254 37.00 -1.71 7.83
CA ILE A 254 38.37 -2.04 8.15
C ILE A 254 38.39 -3.37 8.91
N ARG A 255 38.94 -4.40 8.26
CA ARG A 255 39.04 -5.74 8.84
C ARG A 255 40.48 -6.07 9.18
N THR A 256 40.73 -6.28 10.46
CA THR A 256 42.05 -6.64 10.95
C THR A 256 42.32 -8.14 10.72
N PRO A 257 43.28 -8.52 9.87
CA PRO A 257 43.64 -9.92 9.70
C PRO A 257 44.44 -10.42 10.92
N LEU A 258 44.30 -11.70 11.24
CA LEU A 258 45.16 -12.33 12.21
C LEU A 258 46.55 -12.59 11.56
N VAL A 259 47.60 -11.96 12.11
CA VAL A 259 48.97 -12.14 11.66
C VAL A 259 49.66 -13.14 12.59
N THR A 260 50.09 -14.27 12.06
CA THR A 260 50.74 -15.35 12.81
C THR A 260 52.25 -15.47 12.55
N ASN A 261 52.76 -14.82 11.50
CA ASN A 261 54.16 -14.85 11.14
C ASN A 261 54.98 -13.98 12.10
N PRO A 262 55.97 -14.54 12.87
CA PRO A 262 56.75 -13.79 13.85
C PRO A 262 57.52 -12.62 13.25
N ILE A 263 58.04 -12.76 12.04
CA ILE A 263 58.79 -11.70 11.34
C ILE A 263 57.89 -10.50 11.06
N LEU A 264 56.70 -10.77 10.53
CA LEU A 264 55.70 -9.70 10.24
C LEU A 264 55.23 -9.03 11.54
N ILE A 265 55.09 -9.78 12.63
CA ILE A 265 54.72 -9.21 13.92
C ILE A 265 55.77 -8.23 14.40
N GLU A 266 57.06 -8.58 14.26
CA GLU A 266 58.17 -7.71 14.67
C GLU A 266 58.26 -6.45 13.81
N GLU A 267 58.06 -6.57 12.49
CA GLU A 267 58.00 -5.42 11.59
C GLU A 267 56.83 -4.49 11.91
N LEU A 268 55.65 -5.05 12.20
CA LEU A 268 54.47 -4.28 12.60
C LEU A 268 54.69 -3.55 13.93
N ARG A 269 55.42 -4.14 14.90
CA ARG A 269 55.80 -3.46 16.14
C ARG A 269 56.68 -2.25 15.87
N ARG A 270 57.73 -2.41 15.04
CA ARG A 270 58.63 -1.31 14.68
C ARG A 270 57.89 -0.17 13.99
N LEU A 271 56.94 -0.48 13.06
CA LEU A 271 56.11 0.50 12.40
C LEU A 271 55.20 1.24 13.39
N ASN A 272 54.58 0.50 14.32
CA ASN A 272 53.75 1.09 15.36
C ASN A 272 54.54 2.06 16.24
N ASP A 273 55.77 1.68 16.66
CA ASP A 273 56.64 2.54 17.47
C ASP A 273 57.05 3.81 16.70
N ALA A 274 57.33 3.69 15.41
CA ALA A 274 57.67 4.84 14.56
C ALA A 274 56.48 5.79 14.38
N ILE A 275 55.26 5.28 14.21
CA ILE A 275 54.04 6.09 14.09
C ILE A 275 53.78 6.87 15.39
N ASN A 276 53.92 6.20 16.56
CA ASN A 276 53.69 6.83 17.86
C ASN A 276 54.73 7.92 18.21
N GLN A 277 55.91 7.88 17.57
CA GLN A 277 56.96 8.90 17.74
C GLN A 277 56.74 10.13 16.86
N THR A 278 55.87 10.02 15.83
CA THR A 278 55.61 11.07 14.82
C THR A 278 54.26 11.79 15.04
N SER A 279 53.43 11.27 15.93
CA SER A 279 52.14 11.84 16.34
C SER A 279 52.28 12.69 17.58
#